data_16c89ec78294c3be12dd9ea1f1455607
#
_entry.id   16c89ec78294c3be12dd9ea1f1455607
#
_cell.length_a   1.000
_cell.length_b   1.000
_cell.length_c   1.000
_cell.angle_alpha   90.00
_cell.angle_beta   90.00
_cell.angle_gamma   90.00
#
_symmetry.space_group_name_H-M   'P 1'
#
loop_
_entity.id
_entity.type
_entity.pdbx_description
1 polymer ?
#
loop_
_entity_poly.entity_id
_entity_poly.type
_entity_poly.pdbx_seq_one_letter_code
_entity_poly.pdbx_strand_id
1 'polypeptide(L)'
;MSIIIRRQHIDLYQKYMAKEGLNKKTISQLVPAGKTWALCVGAGISFPIFPSWNTLAERIILHSSPNSINIINEINSYFSSEVIIQSCYEQLRSENKDIKFPEILAELLYKDLLKSVNQRDRDLLCKCLSTQVPSPNLNWNRFLTLIKKLSPVSSIDLAQLVIEAYKKDVGLNSIITFNAETLFPTLINAYAQISLKKNDKILDYITEPTTSHYRGRIPFYFCHGLVPLPGSKQKWMNASDKLVFLENEYLQLANNAFSWQAISFYNILSTNTVFFIGLSFRDANVRRWLSWLHKAKVDTINKYGGANESTTHYWIEKSPDLLN
;
A
#
# COMPACT_ATOMS: atom_id res chain seq x y z
N MET A 1 18.36 -10.02 -5.53
CA MET A 1 17.66 -10.03 -4.22
C MET A 1 16.88 -11.33 -4.14
N SER A 2 17.26 -12.24 -3.26
CA SER A 2 16.51 -13.50 -3.09
C SER A 2 15.19 -13.22 -2.37
N ILE A 3 14.10 -13.75 -2.87
CA ILE A 3 12.74 -13.53 -2.35
C ILE A 3 12.16 -14.88 -1.96
N ILE A 4 11.50 -14.93 -0.80
CA ILE A 4 10.71 -16.09 -0.38
C ILE A 4 9.29 -15.86 -0.87
N ILE A 5 8.79 -16.77 -1.69
CA ILE A 5 7.41 -16.79 -2.15
C ILE A 5 6.68 -17.88 -1.39
N ARG A 6 5.71 -17.51 -0.56
CA ARG A 6 4.85 -18.45 0.14
C ARG A 6 3.54 -18.60 -0.63
N ARG A 7 3.22 -19.83 -1.01
CA ARG A 7 1.95 -20.18 -1.61
C ARG A 7 0.95 -20.51 -0.52
N GLN A 8 -0.17 -19.81 -0.48
CA GLN A 8 -1.27 -20.11 0.42
C GLN A 8 -2.24 -21.06 -0.30
N HIS A 9 -2.12 -22.36 -0.02
CA HIS A 9 -3.14 -23.37 -0.32
C HIS A 9 -3.89 -23.70 0.97
N ILE A 10 -5.10 -24.22 0.82
CA ILE A 10 -6.02 -24.59 1.90
C ILE A 10 -5.35 -25.52 2.96
N ASP A 11 -4.31 -26.28 2.60
CA ASP A 11 -3.67 -27.26 3.50
C ASP A 11 -2.14 -27.28 3.53
N LEU A 12 -1.41 -26.50 2.73
CA LEU A 12 0.06 -26.59 2.69
C LEU A 12 0.70 -25.25 2.31
N TYR A 13 1.54 -24.73 3.19
CA TYR A 13 2.51 -23.67 2.88
C TYR A 13 3.64 -24.26 2.02
N GLN A 14 3.61 -24.07 0.73
CA GLN A 14 4.77 -24.33 -0.11
C GLN A 14 5.68 -23.10 -0.17
N LYS A 15 6.91 -23.28 0.30
CA LYS A 15 7.95 -22.26 0.25
C LYS A 15 8.63 -22.33 -1.12
N TYR A 16 8.44 -21.30 -1.93
CA TYR A 16 9.18 -21.12 -3.19
C TYR A 16 10.32 -20.13 -2.96
N MET A 17 11.55 -20.57 -3.20
CA MET A 17 12.73 -19.69 -3.22
C MET A 17 13.01 -19.26 -4.66
N ALA A 18 12.67 -18.02 -4.99
CA ALA A 18 13.06 -17.43 -6.27
C ALA A 18 14.40 -16.71 -6.09
N LYS A 19 15.48 -17.27 -6.64
CA LYS A 19 16.82 -16.67 -6.60
C LYS A 19 16.90 -15.29 -7.29
N GLU A 20 16.01 -15.01 -8.24
CA GLU A 20 16.04 -13.83 -9.11
C GLU A 20 15.02 -12.74 -8.70
N GLY A 21 14.31 -12.90 -7.61
CA GLY A 21 13.27 -11.94 -7.18
C GLY A 21 11.96 -12.04 -7.97
N LEU A 22 10.99 -11.16 -7.66
CA LEU A 22 9.75 -11.06 -8.42
C LEU A 22 10.02 -10.29 -9.72
N ASN A 23 10.02 -11.00 -10.82
CA ASN A 23 10.20 -10.46 -12.15
C ASN A 23 9.16 -11.06 -13.11
N LYS A 24 9.16 -10.62 -14.37
CA LYS A 24 8.21 -11.09 -15.38
C LYS A 24 8.24 -12.61 -15.56
N LYS A 25 9.42 -13.23 -15.55
CA LYS A 25 9.59 -14.70 -15.71
C LYS A 25 8.94 -15.42 -14.54
N THR A 26 9.18 -14.94 -13.32
CA THR A 26 8.55 -15.49 -12.10
C THR A 26 7.04 -15.37 -12.16
N ILE A 27 6.49 -14.20 -12.56
CA ILE A 27 5.05 -14.01 -12.70
C ILE A 27 4.46 -14.97 -13.75
N SER A 28 5.09 -15.10 -14.91
CA SER A 28 4.63 -16.00 -15.97
C SER A 28 4.63 -17.49 -15.56
N GLN A 29 5.46 -17.87 -14.60
CA GLN A 29 5.48 -19.23 -14.04
C GLN A 29 4.40 -19.44 -12.96
N LEU A 30 4.04 -18.39 -12.22
CA LEU A 30 3.14 -18.45 -11.09
C LEU A 30 1.68 -18.14 -11.46
N VAL A 31 1.47 -17.36 -12.51
CA VAL A 31 0.13 -17.02 -13.02
C VAL A 31 -0.21 -17.97 -14.16
N PRO A 32 -1.28 -18.76 -14.05
CA PRO A 32 -1.71 -19.64 -15.14
C PRO A 32 -1.97 -18.87 -16.44
N ALA A 33 -1.68 -19.49 -17.57
CA ALA A 33 -1.90 -18.89 -18.88
C ALA A 33 -3.36 -18.44 -19.05
N GLY A 34 -3.56 -17.22 -19.55
CA GLY A 34 -4.89 -16.62 -19.74
C GLY A 34 -5.56 -16.10 -18.46
N LYS A 35 -4.90 -16.20 -17.29
CA LYS A 35 -5.39 -15.62 -16.03
C LYS A 35 -4.75 -14.25 -15.78
N THR A 36 -5.47 -13.43 -15.04
CA THR A 36 -5.01 -12.11 -14.60
C THR A 36 -4.38 -12.17 -13.19
N TRP A 37 -3.61 -11.17 -12.87
CA TRP A 37 -2.97 -11.03 -11.56
C TRP A 37 -3.09 -9.62 -11.01
N ALA A 38 -2.91 -9.48 -9.71
CA ALA A 38 -2.97 -8.21 -9.03
C ALA A 38 -1.85 -8.09 -7.98
N LEU A 39 -1.52 -6.86 -7.60
CA LEU A 39 -0.64 -6.57 -6.48
C LEU A 39 -1.46 -6.15 -5.26
N CYS A 40 -1.06 -6.62 -4.08
CA CYS A 40 -1.55 -6.14 -2.80
C CYS A 40 -0.35 -5.72 -1.96
N VAL A 41 -0.19 -4.41 -1.73
CA VAL A 41 1.03 -3.85 -1.15
C VAL A 41 0.78 -3.17 0.19
N GLY A 42 1.77 -3.24 1.08
CA GLY A 42 1.77 -2.61 2.38
C GLY A 42 3.01 -1.76 2.64
N ALA A 43 3.14 -1.22 3.85
CA ALA A 43 4.17 -0.25 4.24
C ALA A 43 5.61 -0.71 4.03
N GLY A 44 5.85 -2.03 4.04
CA GLY A 44 7.19 -2.58 3.81
C GLY A 44 7.81 -2.26 2.44
N ILE A 45 7.00 -1.92 1.41
CA ILE A 45 7.56 -1.54 0.11
C ILE A 45 8.17 -0.14 0.10
N SER A 46 7.73 0.73 1.01
CA SER A 46 8.16 2.14 1.12
C SER A 46 9.10 2.39 2.31
N PHE A 47 9.26 1.39 3.20
CA PHE A 47 10.16 1.46 4.33
C PHE A 47 11.63 1.40 3.85
N PRO A 48 12.57 2.20 4.41
CA PRO A 48 12.40 3.12 5.54
C PRO A 48 12.12 4.59 5.14
N ILE A 49 11.82 4.90 3.89
CA ILE A 49 11.51 6.29 3.46
C ILE A 49 10.28 6.83 4.21
N PHE A 50 9.29 5.96 4.41
CA PHE A 50 8.13 6.23 5.26
C PHE A 50 8.20 5.41 6.54
N PRO A 51 7.68 5.94 7.66
CA PRO A 51 7.71 5.25 8.94
C PRO A 51 6.85 3.97 8.91
N SER A 52 7.20 3.00 9.76
CA SER A 52 6.28 1.91 10.08
C SER A 52 5.08 2.45 10.87
N TRP A 53 4.01 1.65 10.98
CA TRP A 53 2.84 2.00 11.78
C TRP A 53 3.20 2.32 13.24
N ASN A 54 4.04 1.48 13.87
CA ASN A 54 4.48 1.73 15.24
C ASN A 54 5.27 3.05 15.34
N THR A 55 6.20 3.29 14.42
CA THR A 55 6.98 4.54 14.41
C THR A 55 6.08 5.76 14.18
N LEU A 56 5.04 5.63 13.35
CA LEU A 56 4.07 6.71 13.15
C LEU A 56 3.26 6.98 14.42
N ALA A 57 2.77 5.93 15.09
CA ALA A 57 2.06 6.04 16.36
C ALA A 57 2.94 6.70 17.43
N GLU A 58 4.23 6.30 17.56
CA GLU A 58 5.19 6.94 18.45
C GLU A 58 5.36 8.44 18.17
N ARG A 59 5.44 8.83 16.89
CA ARG A 59 5.53 10.24 16.52
C ARG A 59 4.28 11.03 16.89
N ILE A 60 3.11 10.42 16.77
CA ILE A 60 1.85 11.05 17.16
C ILE A 60 1.76 11.22 18.66
N ILE A 61 2.17 10.21 19.47
CA ILE A 61 2.27 10.33 20.93
C ILE A 61 3.19 11.51 21.30
N LEU A 62 4.41 11.54 20.75
CA LEU A 62 5.37 12.59 21.05
C LEU A 62 4.90 13.98 20.62
N HIS A 63 4.09 14.06 19.58
CA HIS A 63 3.48 15.33 19.16
C HIS A 63 2.40 15.78 20.13
N SER A 64 1.54 14.86 20.59
CA SER A 64 0.43 15.16 21.51
C SER A 64 0.92 15.33 22.96
N SER A 65 1.91 14.54 23.36
CA SER A 65 2.43 14.46 24.73
C SER A 65 3.94 14.31 24.74
N PRO A 66 4.72 15.40 24.57
CA PRO A 66 6.18 15.35 24.47
C PRO A 66 6.91 14.68 25.64
N ASN A 67 6.29 14.69 26.83
CA ASN A 67 6.86 14.11 28.06
C ASN A 67 6.71 12.57 28.12
N SER A 68 6.02 11.96 27.18
CA SER A 68 5.73 10.51 27.18
C SER A 68 6.88 9.66 26.65
N ILE A 69 8.04 10.22 26.34
CA ILE A 69 9.18 9.53 25.72
C ILE A 69 9.62 8.29 26.52
N ASN A 70 9.57 8.37 27.86
CA ASN A 70 10.04 7.29 28.75
C ASN A 70 9.10 6.08 28.81
N ILE A 71 7.84 6.21 28.41
CA ILE A 71 6.82 5.16 28.50
C ILE A 71 6.37 4.63 27.13
N ILE A 72 6.92 5.17 26.03
CA ILE A 72 6.54 4.78 24.66
C ILE A 72 6.70 3.29 24.41
N ASN A 73 7.83 2.71 24.83
CA ASN A 73 8.09 1.29 24.63
C ASN A 73 7.09 0.42 25.40
N GLU A 74 6.70 0.85 26.59
CA GLU A 74 5.71 0.18 27.40
C GLU A 74 4.32 0.26 26.75
N ILE A 75 3.90 1.45 26.32
CA ILE A 75 2.63 1.67 25.61
C ILE A 75 2.56 0.77 24.36
N ASN A 76 3.60 0.75 23.54
CA ASN A 76 3.65 -0.08 22.32
C ASN A 76 3.65 -1.59 22.59
N SER A 77 4.01 -2.03 23.80
CA SER A 77 3.97 -3.43 24.17
C SER A 77 2.55 -3.92 24.50
N TYR A 78 1.67 -3.02 24.94
CA TYR A 78 0.32 -3.36 25.39
C TYR A 78 -0.77 -2.99 24.36
N PHE A 79 -0.54 -1.95 23.56
CA PHE A 79 -1.59 -1.41 22.67
C PHE A 79 -1.19 -1.48 21.20
N SER A 80 -2.17 -1.70 20.33
CA SER A 80 -1.96 -1.59 18.89
C SER A 80 -1.80 -0.13 18.45
N SER A 81 -1.18 0.08 17.30
CA SER A 81 -0.96 1.44 16.79
C SER A 81 -2.27 2.21 16.58
N GLU A 82 -3.34 1.54 16.18
CA GLU A 82 -4.66 2.12 15.93
C GLU A 82 -5.28 2.67 17.23
N VAL A 83 -5.18 1.88 18.33
CA VAL A 83 -5.62 2.30 19.68
C VAL A 83 -4.84 3.51 20.15
N ILE A 84 -3.54 3.51 19.96
CA ILE A 84 -2.65 4.61 20.35
C ILE A 84 -3.02 5.88 19.56
N ILE A 85 -3.20 5.77 18.27
CA ILE A 85 -3.57 6.90 17.39
C ILE A 85 -4.96 7.44 17.79
N GLN A 86 -5.92 6.54 18.07
CA GLN A 86 -7.24 6.94 18.57
C GLN A 86 -7.14 7.74 19.88
N SER A 87 -6.36 7.26 20.85
CA SER A 87 -6.20 7.93 22.13
C SER A 87 -5.61 9.35 21.96
N CYS A 88 -4.61 9.51 21.09
CA CYS A 88 -4.05 10.82 20.78
C CYS A 88 -5.07 11.73 20.06
N TYR A 89 -5.88 11.17 19.16
CA TYR A 89 -6.95 11.90 18.49
C TYR A 89 -8.00 12.42 19.49
N GLU A 90 -8.46 11.57 20.43
CA GLU A 90 -9.41 11.99 21.47
C GLU A 90 -8.83 13.06 22.42
N GLN A 91 -7.53 13.00 22.70
CA GLN A 91 -6.85 14.07 23.43
C GLN A 91 -6.89 15.39 22.64
N LEU A 92 -6.53 15.38 21.35
CA LEU A 92 -6.61 16.56 20.49
C LEU A 92 -8.04 17.10 20.41
N ARG A 93 -9.03 16.20 20.35
CA ARG A 93 -10.46 16.55 20.33
C ARG A 93 -10.90 17.24 21.61
N SER A 94 -10.46 16.75 22.76
CA SER A 94 -10.77 17.40 24.05
C SER A 94 -10.20 18.82 24.15
N GLU A 95 -9.14 19.12 23.40
CA GLU A 95 -8.52 20.43 23.28
C GLU A 95 -9.08 21.27 22.11
N ASN A 96 -10.11 20.79 21.39
CA ASN A 96 -10.66 21.37 20.16
C ASN A 96 -9.63 21.54 19.03
N LYS A 97 -8.68 20.60 18.93
CA LYS A 97 -7.59 20.57 17.92
C LYS A 97 -7.72 19.42 16.94
N ASP A 98 -8.77 18.61 17.03
CA ASP A 98 -9.04 17.43 16.18
C ASP A 98 -9.11 17.77 14.68
N ILE A 99 -9.62 18.94 14.32
CA ILE A 99 -9.64 19.44 12.94
C ILE A 99 -8.24 19.47 12.30
N LYS A 100 -7.18 19.60 13.11
CA LYS A 100 -5.79 19.60 12.66
C LYS A 100 -5.17 18.21 12.54
N PHE A 101 -5.87 17.16 12.96
CA PHE A 101 -5.32 15.81 12.98
C PHE A 101 -4.83 15.33 11.60
N PRO A 102 -5.55 15.53 10.48
CA PRO A 102 -5.07 15.16 9.15
C PRO A 102 -3.78 15.87 8.75
N GLU A 103 -3.61 17.15 9.17
CA GLU A 103 -2.40 17.93 8.91
C GLU A 103 -1.23 17.40 9.75
N ILE A 104 -1.45 17.13 11.04
CA ILE A 104 -0.47 16.53 11.94
C ILE A 104 -0.02 15.17 11.39
N LEU A 105 -0.98 14.33 10.98
CA LEU A 105 -0.70 13.03 10.39
C LEU A 105 0.17 13.15 9.12
N ALA A 106 -0.17 14.09 8.24
CA ALA A 106 0.59 14.37 7.03
C ALA A 106 2.02 14.82 7.35
N GLU A 107 2.19 15.77 8.26
CA GLU A 107 3.51 16.26 8.67
C GLU A 107 4.38 15.14 9.25
N LEU A 108 3.82 14.28 10.10
CA LEU A 108 4.56 13.19 10.74
C LEU A 108 4.87 12.05 9.77
N LEU A 109 3.96 11.74 8.84
CA LEU A 109 4.15 10.71 7.82
C LEU A 109 5.26 11.08 6.83
N TYR A 110 5.27 12.33 6.34
CA TYR A 110 6.23 12.82 5.34
C TYR A 110 7.50 13.44 5.93
N LYS A 111 7.63 13.48 7.27
CA LYS A 111 8.70 14.17 8.00
C LYS A 111 10.10 13.83 7.50
N ASP A 112 10.43 12.54 7.43
CA ASP A 112 11.79 12.11 7.11
C ASP A 112 12.12 12.38 5.64
N LEU A 113 11.19 12.09 4.75
CA LEU A 113 11.35 12.36 3.33
C LEU A 113 11.63 13.84 3.06
N LEU A 114 10.87 14.74 3.70
CA LEU A 114 10.98 16.17 3.45
C LEU A 114 12.14 16.85 4.20
N LYS A 115 12.59 16.29 5.33
CA LYS A 115 13.74 16.81 6.07
C LYS A 115 15.09 16.38 5.49
N SER A 116 15.13 15.26 4.80
CA SER A 116 16.36 14.66 4.27
C SER A 116 16.93 15.37 3.06
N VAL A 117 16.23 16.38 2.52
CA VAL A 117 16.58 17.04 1.27
C VAL A 117 16.60 18.57 1.40
N ASN A 118 17.37 19.23 0.52
CA ASN A 118 17.38 20.68 0.43
C ASN A 118 16.05 21.22 -0.15
N GLN A 119 15.81 22.53 -0.07
CA GLN A 119 14.55 23.17 -0.48
C GLN A 119 14.18 22.87 -1.95
N ARG A 120 15.15 22.95 -2.88
CA ARG A 120 14.91 22.70 -4.32
C ARG A 120 14.46 21.26 -4.57
N ASP A 121 15.05 20.30 -3.88
CA ASP A 121 14.69 18.89 -3.99
C ASP A 121 13.36 18.59 -3.30
N ARG A 122 13.07 19.27 -2.19
CA ARG A 122 11.77 19.24 -1.52
C ARG A 122 10.66 19.69 -2.45
N ASP A 123 10.83 20.81 -3.14
CA ASP A 123 9.85 21.33 -4.09
C ASP A 123 9.58 20.34 -5.23
N LEU A 124 10.63 19.70 -5.74
CA LEU A 124 10.49 18.65 -6.75
C LEU A 124 9.74 17.43 -6.20
N LEU A 125 10.11 16.93 -5.03
CA LEU A 125 9.43 15.81 -4.38
C LEU A 125 7.95 16.11 -4.17
N CYS A 126 7.63 17.29 -3.64
CA CYS A 126 6.24 17.71 -3.42
C CYS A 126 5.45 17.77 -4.74
N LYS A 127 6.01 18.33 -5.81
CA LYS A 127 5.37 18.38 -7.13
C LYS A 127 5.14 16.97 -7.70
N CYS A 128 6.14 16.09 -7.62
CA CYS A 128 6.02 14.73 -8.12
C CYS A 128 4.98 13.91 -7.33
N LEU A 129 5.04 13.94 -5.99
CA LEU A 129 4.15 13.19 -5.12
C LEU A 129 2.70 13.71 -5.15
N SER A 130 2.48 14.95 -5.57
CA SER A 130 1.15 15.56 -5.70
C SER A 130 0.52 15.38 -7.07
N THR A 131 1.16 14.68 -8.03
CA THR A 131 0.59 14.51 -9.37
C THR A 131 0.07 13.10 -9.60
N GLN A 132 -1.08 13.01 -10.25
CA GLN A 132 -1.65 11.74 -10.73
C GLN A 132 -1.23 11.41 -12.17
N VAL A 133 -0.51 12.30 -12.82
CA VAL A 133 -0.20 12.21 -14.25
C VAL A 133 1.30 12.16 -14.44
N PRO A 134 1.83 11.28 -15.32
CA PRO A 134 3.25 11.28 -15.68
C PRO A 134 3.59 12.53 -16.52
N SER A 135 3.60 13.71 -15.88
CA SER A 135 3.79 15.00 -16.54
C SER A 135 5.20 15.15 -17.13
N PRO A 136 5.36 15.56 -18.42
CA PRO A 136 6.66 15.80 -19.04
C PRO A 136 7.40 17.01 -18.45
N ASN A 137 6.69 17.89 -17.74
CA ASN A 137 7.26 19.09 -17.14
C ASN A 137 7.98 18.83 -15.80
N LEU A 138 7.95 17.58 -15.28
CA LEU A 138 8.60 17.20 -14.07
C LEU A 138 9.93 16.46 -14.36
N ASN A 139 10.95 16.75 -13.58
CA ASN A 139 12.24 16.08 -13.72
C ASN A 139 12.22 14.71 -13.00
N TRP A 140 11.61 13.72 -13.65
CA TRP A 140 11.45 12.38 -13.12
C TRP A 140 12.78 11.64 -12.89
N ASN A 141 13.79 11.89 -13.74
CA ASN A 141 15.13 11.30 -13.54
C ASN A 141 15.74 11.78 -12.23
N ARG A 142 15.64 13.09 -11.94
CA ARG A 142 16.11 13.64 -10.67
C ARG A 142 15.30 13.11 -9.49
N PHE A 143 13.96 13.00 -9.63
CA PHE A 143 13.09 12.40 -8.62
C PHE A 143 13.53 10.97 -8.28
N LEU A 144 13.71 10.09 -9.29
CA LEU A 144 14.18 8.71 -9.07
C LEU A 144 15.57 8.66 -8.43
N THR A 145 16.49 9.54 -8.84
CA THR A 145 17.83 9.64 -8.24
C THR A 145 17.75 10.00 -6.77
N LEU A 146 16.89 10.96 -6.41
CA LEU A 146 16.67 11.36 -5.02
C LEU A 146 16.12 10.20 -4.19
N ILE A 147 15.06 9.52 -4.67
CA ILE A 147 14.47 8.40 -3.94
C ILE A 147 15.50 7.27 -3.75
N LYS A 148 16.26 6.90 -4.79
CA LYS A 148 17.32 5.88 -4.69
C LYS A 148 18.42 6.27 -3.71
N LYS A 149 18.76 7.55 -3.63
CA LYS A 149 19.78 8.07 -2.69
C LYS A 149 19.30 8.03 -1.25
N LEU A 150 18.00 8.26 -1.02
CA LEU A 150 17.43 8.25 0.34
C LEU A 150 17.43 6.84 0.93
N SER A 151 16.97 5.88 0.21
CA SER A 151 17.04 4.46 0.60
C SER A 151 16.71 3.52 -0.56
N PRO A 152 17.30 2.31 -0.58
CA PRO A 152 16.84 1.24 -1.46
C PRO A 152 15.48 0.70 -0.98
N VAL A 153 14.41 1.03 -1.71
CA VAL A 153 13.04 0.56 -1.40
C VAL A 153 12.51 -0.34 -2.50
N SER A 154 11.79 -1.38 -2.08
CA SER A 154 11.21 -2.36 -3.01
C SER A 154 10.18 -1.75 -3.96
N SER A 155 9.58 -0.63 -3.60
CA SER A 155 8.64 0.11 -4.45
C SER A 155 9.24 0.56 -5.79
N ILE A 156 10.56 0.77 -5.88
CA ILE A 156 11.25 1.11 -7.12
C ILE A 156 11.19 -0.05 -8.12
N ASP A 157 11.58 -1.25 -7.68
CA ASP A 157 11.60 -2.44 -8.52
C ASP A 157 10.18 -2.87 -8.90
N LEU A 158 9.24 -2.74 -7.95
CA LEU A 158 7.83 -3.01 -8.21
C LEU A 158 7.21 -2.03 -9.22
N ALA A 159 7.58 -0.75 -9.17
CA ALA A 159 7.11 0.22 -10.15
C ALA A 159 7.62 -0.10 -11.57
N GLN A 160 8.87 -0.54 -11.70
CA GLN A 160 9.41 -1.02 -12.98
C GLN A 160 8.63 -2.24 -13.49
N LEU A 161 8.37 -3.21 -12.62
CA LEU A 161 7.59 -4.41 -12.94
C LEU A 161 6.17 -4.06 -13.43
N VAL A 162 5.49 -3.13 -12.75
CA VAL A 162 4.17 -2.64 -13.17
C VAL A 162 4.22 -2.03 -14.57
N ILE A 163 5.23 -1.22 -14.87
CA ILE A 163 5.38 -0.60 -16.19
C ILE A 163 5.72 -1.63 -17.28
N GLU A 164 6.54 -2.62 -16.97
CA GLU A 164 6.79 -3.73 -17.89
C GLU A 164 5.52 -4.55 -18.17
N ALA A 165 4.74 -4.82 -17.14
CA ALA A 165 3.47 -5.51 -17.26
C ALA A 165 2.47 -4.71 -18.11
N TYR A 166 2.33 -3.43 -17.82
CA TYR A 166 1.46 -2.52 -18.56
C TYR A 166 1.85 -2.42 -20.05
N LYS A 167 3.16 -2.29 -20.34
CA LYS A 167 3.68 -2.21 -21.72
C LYS A 167 3.38 -3.45 -22.56
N LYS A 168 3.38 -4.62 -21.93
CA LYS A 168 3.26 -5.93 -22.61
C LYS A 168 1.87 -6.54 -22.50
N ASP A 169 0.97 -5.86 -21.82
CA ASP A 169 -0.40 -6.36 -21.50
C ASP A 169 -0.38 -7.79 -20.92
N VAL A 170 0.47 -8.00 -19.91
CA VAL A 170 0.63 -9.32 -19.29
C VAL A 170 -0.34 -9.55 -18.12
N GLY A 171 -1.57 -9.09 -18.24
CA GLY A 171 -2.67 -9.45 -17.35
C GLY A 171 -2.65 -8.81 -15.96
N LEU A 172 -1.87 -7.73 -15.73
CA LEU A 172 -1.99 -6.96 -14.50
C LEU A 172 -3.35 -6.25 -14.47
N ASN A 173 -4.21 -6.69 -13.57
CA ASN A 173 -5.61 -6.23 -13.47
C ASN A 173 -5.75 -5.01 -12.56
N SER A 174 -5.12 -5.05 -11.37
CA SER A 174 -5.32 -4.02 -10.35
C SER A 174 -4.18 -4.01 -9.32
N ILE A 175 -4.13 -2.92 -8.56
CA ILE A 175 -3.22 -2.75 -7.42
C ILE A 175 -4.05 -2.34 -6.21
N ILE A 176 -3.88 -3.04 -5.09
CA ILE A 176 -4.45 -2.69 -3.79
C ILE A 176 -3.31 -2.19 -2.90
N THR A 177 -3.50 -1.06 -2.25
CA THR A 177 -2.55 -0.58 -1.25
C THR A 177 -3.23 -0.31 0.10
N PHE A 178 -2.53 -0.68 1.17
CA PHE A 178 -2.82 -0.28 2.54
C PHE A 178 -1.93 0.87 3.01
N ASN A 179 -1.06 1.37 2.13
CA ASN A 179 -0.28 2.58 2.36
C ASN A 179 -1.15 3.80 2.06
N ALA A 180 -1.03 4.80 2.92
CA ALA A 180 -1.74 6.06 2.73
C ALA A 180 -0.89 7.15 2.04
N GLU A 181 0.38 6.86 1.74
CA GLU A 181 1.30 7.77 1.03
C GLU A 181 1.30 7.51 -0.49
N THR A 182 1.82 8.47 -1.26
CA THR A 182 1.76 8.44 -2.73
C THR A 182 3.05 7.97 -3.40
N LEU A 183 4.05 7.45 -2.68
CA LEU A 183 5.35 7.13 -3.27
C LEU A 183 5.24 6.08 -4.39
N PHE A 184 4.57 4.97 -4.12
CA PHE A 184 4.50 3.87 -5.09
C PHE A 184 3.81 4.27 -6.39
N PRO A 185 2.59 4.86 -6.39
CA PRO A 185 1.99 5.32 -7.64
C PRO A 185 2.78 6.43 -8.33
N THR A 186 3.50 7.29 -7.57
CA THR A 186 4.38 8.30 -8.15
C THR A 186 5.58 7.68 -8.87
N LEU A 187 6.17 6.62 -8.32
CA LEU A 187 7.24 5.87 -8.98
C LEU A 187 6.74 5.21 -10.28
N ILE A 188 5.52 4.67 -10.28
CA ILE A 188 4.90 4.13 -11.50
C ILE A 188 4.76 5.25 -12.55
N ASN A 189 4.27 6.44 -12.19
CA ASN A 189 4.17 7.58 -13.09
C ASN A 189 5.54 8.02 -13.62
N ALA A 190 6.58 8.04 -12.76
CA ALA A 190 7.93 8.37 -13.17
C ALA A 190 8.47 7.41 -14.26
N TYR A 191 8.32 6.11 -14.03
CA TYR A 191 8.74 5.11 -15.02
C TYR A 191 7.86 5.12 -16.27
N ALA A 192 6.57 5.42 -16.17
CA ALA A 192 5.70 5.59 -17.33
C ALA A 192 6.19 6.73 -18.23
N GLN A 193 6.57 7.87 -17.64
CA GLN A 193 7.09 9.00 -18.41
C GLN A 193 8.47 8.69 -19.02
N ILE A 194 9.36 8.09 -18.25
CA ILE A 194 10.73 7.81 -18.71
C ILE A 194 10.75 6.72 -19.77
N SER A 195 10.07 5.59 -19.53
CA SER A 195 10.17 4.39 -20.37
C SER A 195 9.16 4.36 -21.52
N LEU A 196 7.96 4.95 -21.32
CA LEU A 196 6.87 4.87 -22.29
C LEU A 196 6.53 6.22 -22.93
N LYS A 197 7.13 7.32 -22.43
CA LYS A 197 6.81 8.70 -22.85
C LYS A 197 5.31 9.01 -22.71
N LYS A 198 4.64 8.36 -21.74
CA LYS A 198 3.22 8.60 -21.46
C LYS A 198 3.04 9.93 -20.73
N ASN A 199 2.05 10.71 -21.17
CA ASN A 199 1.65 11.96 -20.57
C ASN A 199 0.25 11.89 -19.94
N ASP A 200 -0.47 10.78 -20.19
CA ASP A 200 -1.81 10.55 -19.69
C ASP A 200 -1.78 9.67 -18.44
N LYS A 201 -2.89 9.69 -17.69
CA LYS A 201 -3.08 8.82 -16.53
C LYS A 201 -3.01 7.35 -16.95
N ILE A 202 -2.12 6.60 -16.30
CA ILE A 202 -2.02 5.14 -16.42
C ILE A 202 -2.61 4.42 -15.20
N LEU A 203 -2.80 5.14 -14.10
CA LEU A 203 -3.45 4.65 -12.89
C LEU A 203 -4.81 5.34 -12.70
N ASP A 204 -5.77 4.60 -12.21
CA ASP A 204 -7.06 5.10 -11.76
C ASP A 204 -7.10 5.02 -10.23
N TYR A 205 -6.97 6.18 -9.56
CA TYR A 205 -6.88 6.26 -8.10
C TYR A 205 -8.27 6.14 -7.47
N ILE A 206 -8.47 5.09 -6.68
CA ILE A 206 -9.74 4.74 -6.07
C ILE A 206 -9.61 4.89 -4.56
N THR A 207 -10.29 5.89 -4.03
CA THR A 207 -10.37 6.22 -2.59
C THR A 207 -11.80 6.14 -2.06
N GLU A 208 -12.77 5.79 -2.93
CA GLU A 208 -14.19 5.73 -2.63
C GLU A 208 -14.88 4.68 -3.51
N PRO A 209 -16.13 4.28 -3.23
CA PRO A 209 -16.87 3.36 -4.08
C PRO A 209 -16.92 3.85 -5.51
N THR A 210 -16.59 2.98 -6.45
CA THR A 210 -16.70 3.28 -7.89
C THR A 210 -17.46 2.18 -8.60
N THR A 211 -18.25 2.57 -9.59
CA THR A 211 -19.04 1.64 -10.40
C THR A 211 -18.36 1.29 -11.73
N SER A 212 -17.32 2.00 -12.10
CA SER A 212 -16.61 1.79 -13.36
C SER A 212 -15.15 2.21 -13.28
N HIS A 213 -14.33 1.61 -14.13
CA HIS A 213 -12.92 1.95 -14.29
C HIS A 213 -12.67 2.49 -15.70
N TYR A 214 -11.73 3.40 -15.82
CA TYR A 214 -11.31 3.91 -17.11
C TYR A 214 -10.54 2.83 -17.88
N ARG A 215 -11.01 2.53 -19.10
CA ARG A 215 -10.33 1.57 -19.99
C ARG A 215 -8.89 2.00 -20.24
N GLY A 216 -7.96 1.04 -20.17
CA GLY A 216 -6.53 1.29 -20.40
C GLY A 216 -5.79 1.91 -19.21
N ARG A 217 -6.44 2.06 -18.05
CA ARG A 217 -5.80 2.42 -16.79
C ARG A 217 -5.83 1.24 -15.83
N ILE A 218 -4.82 1.18 -14.95
CA ILE A 218 -4.76 0.19 -13.87
C ILE A 218 -5.51 0.74 -12.66
N PRO A 219 -6.57 0.10 -12.18
CA PRO A 219 -7.23 0.47 -10.93
C PRO A 219 -6.25 0.37 -9.75
N PHE A 220 -6.12 1.45 -8.98
CA PHE A 220 -5.23 1.57 -7.84
C PHE A 220 -6.04 1.93 -6.59
N TYR A 221 -6.31 0.93 -5.75
CA TYR A 221 -7.19 1.04 -4.58
C TYR A 221 -6.42 1.45 -3.33
N PHE A 222 -6.76 2.59 -2.75
CA PHE A 222 -6.25 3.04 -1.45
C PHE A 222 -7.21 2.61 -0.34
N CYS A 223 -7.08 1.39 0.16
CA CYS A 223 -8.03 0.83 1.12
C CYS A 223 -8.03 1.55 2.48
N HIS A 224 -6.93 2.15 2.90
CA HIS A 224 -6.84 2.98 4.12
C HIS A 224 -6.97 4.48 3.84
N GLY A 225 -7.40 4.84 2.62
CA GLY A 225 -7.46 6.23 2.20
C GLY A 225 -6.08 6.80 1.83
N LEU A 226 -6.03 8.10 1.65
CA LEU A 226 -4.83 8.81 1.20
C LEU A 226 -4.57 10.02 2.09
N VAL A 227 -3.39 10.06 2.72
CA VAL A 227 -2.93 11.19 3.50
C VAL A 227 -2.32 12.23 2.56
N PRO A 228 -2.84 13.46 2.54
CA PRO A 228 -2.32 14.51 1.68
C PRO A 228 -0.89 14.92 2.10
N LEU A 229 -0.12 15.42 1.12
CA LEU A 229 1.15 16.06 1.43
C LEU A 229 0.93 17.33 2.25
N PRO A 230 1.81 17.65 3.22
CA PRO A 230 1.73 18.88 4.00
C PRO A 230 1.64 20.11 3.08
N GLY A 231 0.63 20.96 3.30
CA GLY A 231 0.39 22.14 2.48
C GLY A 231 -0.16 21.89 1.08
N SER A 232 -0.54 20.66 0.73
CA SER A 232 -1.16 20.36 -0.56
C SER A 232 -2.55 20.95 -0.66
N LYS A 233 -2.82 21.61 -1.80
CA LYS A 233 -4.16 22.13 -2.18
C LYS A 233 -4.88 21.25 -3.20
N GLN A 234 -4.34 20.07 -3.48
CA GLN A 234 -4.89 19.15 -4.49
C GLN A 234 -6.16 18.48 -3.95
N LYS A 235 -7.30 18.72 -4.55
CA LYS A 235 -8.61 18.18 -4.11
C LYS A 235 -8.62 16.65 -3.98
N TRP A 236 -7.93 15.94 -4.86
CA TRP A 236 -7.89 14.48 -4.83
C TRP A 236 -7.04 13.90 -3.68
N MET A 237 -6.19 14.73 -3.06
CA MET A 237 -5.43 14.39 -1.86
C MET A 237 -6.19 14.74 -0.57
N ASN A 238 -7.27 15.51 -0.63
CA ASN A 238 -8.04 15.92 0.53
C ASN A 238 -9.11 14.87 0.92
N ALA A 239 -8.73 13.60 0.92
CA ALA A 239 -9.61 12.50 1.30
C ALA A 239 -9.50 12.17 2.81
N SER A 240 -9.31 13.20 3.66
CA SER A 240 -9.13 13.05 5.10
C SER A 240 -10.31 12.37 5.80
N ASP A 241 -11.51 12.57 5.31
CA ASP A 241 -12.75 11.95 5.79
C ASP A 241 -12.90 10.47 5.41
N LYS A 242 -11.96 9.92 4.66
CA LYS A 242 -11.94 8.53 4.19
C LYS A 242 -10.71 7.76 4.68
N LEU A 243 -9.96 8.33 5.62
CA LEU A 243 -8.80 7.68 6.22
C LEU A 243 -9.24 6.55 7.16
N VAL A 244 -8.45 5.49 7.22
CA VAL A 244 -8.62 4.38 8.17
C VAL A 244 -7.37 4.30 9.02
N PHE A 245 -7.29 5.17 10.02
CA PHE A 245 -6.16 5.30 10.93
C PHE A 245 -6.56 5.15 12.40
N LEU A 246 -7.79 5.52 12.74
CA LEU A 246 -8.33 5.41 14.08
C LEU A 246 -8.92 4.02 14.33
N GLU A 247 -8.86 3.55 15.57
CA GLU A 247 -9.46 2.26 15.96
C GLU A 247 -10.95 2.20 15.57
N ASN A 248 -11.70 3.28 15.80
CA ASN A 248 -13.12 3.34 15.43
C ASN A 248 -13.35 3.11 13.93
N GLU A 249 -12.48 3.63 13.06
CA GLU A 249 -12.55 3.44 11.61
C GLU A 249 -12.25 1.99 11.23
N TYR A 250 -11.26 1.37 11.90
CA TYR A 250 -10.95 -0.05 11.75
C TYR A 250 -12.12 -0.94 12.19
N LEU A 251 -12.77 -0.60 13.31
CA LEU A 251 -13.94 -1.33 13.81
C LEU A 251 -15.16 -1.16 12.89
N GLN A 252 -15.36 0.01 12.32
CA GLN A 252 -16.43 0.23 11.32
C GLN A 252 -16.22 -0.64 10.09
N LEU A 253 -14.99 -0.72 9.55
CA LEU A 253 -14.66 -1.64 8.47
C LEU A 253 -14.84 -3.11 8.89
N ALA A 254 -14.47 -3.43 10.11
CA ALA A 254 -14.60 -4.77 10.67
C ALA A 254 -16.06 -5.25 10.70
N ASN A 255 -16.98 -4.37 11.01
CA ASN A 255 -18.41 -4.64 11.15
C ASN A 255 -19.19 -4.51 9.84
N ASN A 256 -18.55 -4.02 8.78
CA ASN A 256 -19.19 -3.82 7.48
C ASN A 256 -18.56 -4.70 6.38
N ALA A 257 -19.10 -5.92 6.25
CA ALA A 257 -18.69 -6.84 5.18
C ALA A 257 -18.96 -6.30 3.77
N PHE A 258 -19.83 -5.30 3.66
CA PHE A 258 -20.22 -4.64 2.40
C PHE A 258 -19.52 -3.30 2.20
N SER A 259 -18.48 -2.99 2.97
CA SER A 259 -17.65 -1.83 2.69
C SER A 259 -17.04 -1.98 1.29
N TRP A 260 -16.87 -0.86 0.59
CA TRP A 260 -16.30 -0.90 -0.77
C TRP A 260 -14.88 -1.51 -0.77
N GLN A 261 -14.11 -1.33 0.29
CA GLN A 261 -12.80 -1.92 0.48
C GLN A 261 -12.89 -3.45 0.53
N ALA A 262 -13.80 -3.99 1.36
CA ALA A 262 -14.02 -5.43 1.49
C ALA A 262 -14.50 -6.03 0.16
N ILE A 263 -15.49 -5.41 -0.48
CA ILE A 263 -16.04 -5.87 -1.77
C ILE A 263 -14.95 -5.87 -2.84
N SER A 264 -14.17 -4.79 -2.97
CA SER A 264 -13.08 -4.71 -3.95
C SER A 264 -12.02 -5.76 -3.69
N PHE A 265 -11.63 -5.94 -2.41
CA PHE A 265 -10.67 -6.95 -2.00
C PHE A 265 -11.16 -8.36 -2.36
N TYR A 266 -12.41 -8.71 -2.04
CA TYR A 266 -13.00 -10.00 -2.40
C TYR A 266 -13.04 -10.24 -3.90
N ASN A 267 -13.52 -9.27 -4.65
CA ASN A 267 -13.62 -9.38 -6.10
C ASN A 267 -12.24 -9.63 -6.72
N ILE A 268 -11.25 -8.85 -6.33
CA ILE A 268 -9.89 -8.97 -6.86
C ILE A 268 -9.27 -10.32 -6.49
N LEU A 269 -9.39 -10.77 -5.24
CA LEU A 269 -8.82 -12.05 -4.81
C LEU A 269 -9.59 -13.26 -5.37
N SER A 270 -10.87 -13.11 -5.68
CA SER A 270 -11.65 -14.21 -6.27
C SER A 270 -11.34 -14.43 -7.75
N THR A 271 -10.94 -13.37 -8.46
CA THR A 271 -10.78 -13.39 -9.91
C THR A 271 -9.32 -13.36 -10.38
N ASN A 272 -8.37 -13.03 -9.50
CA ASN A 272 -6.97 -12.86 -9.87
C ASN A 272 -6.02 -13.69 -9.00
N THR A 273 -4.84 -14.02 -9.54
CA THR A 273 -3.67 -14.39 -8.72
C THR A 273 -3.12 -13.14 -8.05
N VAL A 274 -3.10 -13.09 -6.72
CA VAL A 274 -2.64 -11.90 -5.98
C VAL A 274 -1.27 -12.13 -5.36
N PHE A 275 -0.38 -11.15 -5.58
CA PHE A 275 0.93 -11.09 -4.93
C PHE A 275 0.88 -10.08 -3.78
N PHE A 276 1.02 -10.56 -2.55
CA PHE A 276 1.11 -9.75 -1.34
C PHE A 276 2.57 -9.38 -1.07
N ILE A 277 2.87 -8.08 -0.99
CA ILE A 277 4.25 -7.58 -0.86
C ILE A 277 4.31 -6.48 0.19
N GLY A 278 5.26 -6.59 1.13
CA GLY A 278 5.46 -5.58 2.17
C GLY A 278 4.32 -5.48 3.18
N LEU A 279 3.47 -6.50 3.27
CA LEU A 279 2.39 -6.62 4.25
C LEU A 279 2.83 -7.49 5.41
N SER A 280 2.64 -7.03 6.64
CA SER A 280 2.91 -7.81 7.85
C SER A 280 1.77 -8.74 8.25
N PHE A 281 0.60 -8.64 7.62
CA PHE A 281 -0.66 -9.27 8.03
C PHE A 281 -1.05 -8.99 9.50
N ARG A 282 -0.53 -7.92 10.10
CA ARG A 282 -0.99 -7.45 11.42
C ARG A 282 -2.34 -6.75 11.36
N ASP A 283 -2.70 -6.21 10.20
CA ASP A 283 -4.01 -5.60 9.96
C ASP A 283 -5.13 -6.63 10.18
N ALA A 284 -5.98 -6.36 11.16
CA ALA A 284 -7.06 -7.26 11.55
C ALA A 284 -8.15 -7.37 10.45
N ASN A 285 -8.39 -6.31 9.68
CA ASN A 285 -9.37 -6.33 8.60
C ASN A 285 -8.88 -7.20 7.44
N VAL A 286 -7.62 -7.07 7.04
CA VAL A 286 -7.02 -7.91 5.99
C VAL A 286 -7.10 -9.40 6.39
N ARG A 287 -6.74 -9.73 7.63
CA ARG A 287 -6.83 -11.12 8.13
C ARG A 287 -8.26 -11.65 8.13
N ARG A 288 -9.22 -10.82 8.55
CA ARG A 288 -10.64 -11.17 8.55
C ARG A 288 -11.16 -11.40 7.14
N TRP A 289 -10.86 -10.51 6.21
CA TRP A 289 -11.27 -10.64 4.82
C TRP A 289 -10.68 -11.89 4.16
N LEU A 290 -9.41 -12.18 4.41
CA LEU A 290 -8.78 -13.43 3.95
C LEU A 290 -9.44 -14.67 4.55
N SER A 291 -9.78 -14.64 5.84
CA SER A 291 -10.49 -15.74 6.52
C SER A 291 -11.89 -15.97 5.93
N TRP A 292 -12.63 -14.91 5.65
CA TRP A 292 -13.94 -15.03 5.03
C TRP A 292 -13.87 -15.57 3.60
N LEU A 293 -12.92 -15.09 2.80
CA LEU A 293 -12.68 -15.61 1.46
C LEU A 293 -12.33 -17.09 1.48
N HIS A 294 -11.46 -17.49 2.42
CA HIS A 294 -11.09 -18.89 2.63
C HIS A 294 -12.33 -19.73 2.95
N LYS A 295 -13.12 -19.32 3.95
CA LYS A 295 -14.34 -20.02 4.33
C LYS A 295 -15.31 -20.17 3.16
N ALA A 296 -15.59 -19.09 2.41
CA ALA A 296 -16.45 -19.14 1.25
C ALA A 296 -15.97 -20.13 0.17
N LYS A 297 -14.65 -20.19 -0.07
CA LYS A 297 -14.06 -21.16 -1.01
C LYS A 297 -14.21 -22.61 -0.50
N VAL A 298 -13.93 -22.87 0.76
CA VAL A 298 -14.09 -24.21 1.36
C VAL A 298 -15.53 -24.67 1.29
N ASP A 299 -16.48 -23.81 1.67
CA ASP A 299 -17.91 -24.11 1.62
C ASP A 299 -18.37 -24.42 0.20
N THR A 300 -17.86 -23.68 -0.79
CA THR A 300 -18.18 -23.93 -2.22
C THR A 300 -17.62 -25.28 -2.70
N ILE A 301 -16.37 -25.59 -2.38
CA ILE A 301 -15.74 -26.87 -2.75
C ILE A 301 -16.49 -28.03 -2.12
N ASN A 302 -16.82 -27.93 -0.83
CA ASN A 302 -17.54 -28.99 -0.10
C ASN A 302 -18.95 -29.22 -0.67
N LYS A 303 -19.63 -28.15 -1.08
CA LYS A 303 -21.01 -28.23 -1.57
C LYS A 303 -21.12 -28.72 -3.01
N TYR A 304 -20.21 -28.30 -3.87
CA TYR A 304 -20.32 -28.50 -5.31
C TYR A 304 -19.27 -29.44 -5.90
N GLY A 305 -18.36 -29.99 -5.08
CA GLY A 305 -17.36 -30.96 -5.53
C GLY A 305 -16.34 -30.40 -6.52
N GLY A 306 -16.21 -29.09 -6.62
CA GLY A 306 -15.31 -28.43 -7.56
C GLY A 306 -13.87 -28.56 -7.10
N ALA A 307 -13.15 -29.51 -7.63
CA ALA A 307 -11.71 -29.59 -7.46
C ALA A 307 -11.01 -28.55 -8.35
N ASN A 308 -10.12 -27.77 -7.75
CA ASN A 308 -8.86 -27.28 -8.33
C ASN A 308 -8.81 -26.03 -9.22
N GLU A 309 -9.82 -25.24 -9.45
CA GLU A 309 -9.65 -23.91 -10.08
C GLU A 309 -9.55 -22.76 -9.08
N SER A 310 -9.12 -23.03 -7.85
CA SER A 310 -8.93 -21.97 -6.87
C SER A 310 -7.78 -21.05 -7.28
N THR A 311 -8.05 -19.75 -7.34
CA THR A 311 -7.00 -18.74 -7.49
C THR A 311 -5.96 -18.92 -6.38
N THR A 312 -4.70 -19.03 -6.78
CA THR A 312 -3.58 -19.13 -5.83
C THR A 312 -3.05 -17.73 -5.56
N HIS A 313 -2.77 -17.43 -4.30
CA HIS A 313 -2.15 -16.18 -3.90
C HIS A 313 -0.76 -16.43 -3.37
N TYR A 314 0.13 -15.45 -3.51
CA TYR A 314 1.51 -15.55 -3.10
C TYR A 314 1.87 -14.43 -2.14
N TRP A 315 2.48 -14.79 -1.02
CA TRP A 315 3.08 -13.83 -0.12
C TRP A 315 4.59 -13.78 -0.37
N ILE A 316 5.10 -12.59 -0.61
CA ILE A 316 6.49 -12.35 -0.96
C ILE A 316 7.18 -11.64 0.20
N GLU A 317 8.18 -12.31 0.77
CA GLU A 317 9.00 -11.79 1.85
C GLU A 317 10.46 -11.62 1.40
N LYS A 318 11.15 -10.70 2.07
CA LYS A 318 12.61 -10.61 1.96
C LYS A 318 13.24 -11.83 2.62
N SER A 319 14.22 -12.46 1.96
CA SER A 319 14.93 -13.59 2.55
C SER A 319 15.68 -13.16 3.81
N PRO A 320 15.59 -13.91 4.92
CA PRO A 320 16.36 -13.66 6.15
C PRO A 320 17.87 -13.67 5.93
N ASP A 321 18.36 -14.46 4.98
CA ASP A 321 19.79 -14.62 4.70
C ASP A 321 20.47 -13.35 4.14
N LEU A 322 19.72 -12.27 3.97
CA LEU A 322 20.22 -10.96 3.52
C LEU A 322 20.23 -9.90 4.63
N LEU A 323 19.96 -10.32 5.88
CA LEU A 323 20.00 -9.43 7.05
C LEU A 323 21.30 -9.58 7.87
N ASN A 324 22.27 -10.38 7.38
CA ASN A 324 23.62 -10.51 7.94
C ASN A 324 24.65 -9.72 7.12
#